data_f677e113701ff819ac6ab166b1aaaa45
#
_entry.id   f677e113701ff819ac6ab166b1aaaa45
#
_cell.length_a   1.000
_cell.length_b   1.000
_cell.length_c   1.000
_cell.angle_alpha   90.00
_cell.angle_beta   90.00
_cell.angle_gamma   90.00
#
_symmetry.space_group_name_H-M   'P 1'
#
loop_
_entity.id
_entity.type
_entity.pdbx_description
1 polymer ?
#
loop_
_entity_poly.entity_id
_entity_poly.type
_entity_poly.pdbx_seq_one_letter_code
_entity_poly.pdbx_strand_id
1 'polypeptide(L)'
;LVMGNILEYKAENGEGIQLATPDGRLGWLPKSEVDEFQEWAKRDLDLNLVLKTAHRMLGSGYLWGGTSTKLTDCSGLVKVSYFSSGVILARDASQQALYGLKIKGSEWQKCQFGDLLFFGTKSGRVTHVGIYMQDGKYIHCSGQVKINSLDPKDPTYLYSPLSASRIAGEIGTPYITYVRNHPWYF
;
A
#
# COMPACT_ATOMS: atom_id res chain seq x y z
N LEU A 1 18.17 -4.74 0.82
CA LEU A 1 17.19 -4.19 -0.11
C LEU A 1 15.78 -4.47 0.39
N VAL A 2 14.84 -3.67 -0.06
CA VAL A 2 13.40 -3.83 0.18
C VAL A 2 12.65 -3.57 -1.12
N MET A 3 11.44 -4.09 -1.24
CA MET A 3 10.57 -3.79 -2.38
C MET A 3 10.37 -2.28 -2.53
N GLY A 4 10.41 -1.79 -3.78
CA GLY A 4 10.33 -0.38 -4.11
C GLY A 4 11.67 0.36 -4.14
N ASN A 5 12.81 -0.32 -3.89
CA ASN A 5 14.11 0.28 -4.18
C ASN A 5 14.31 0.38 -5.69
N ILE A 6 14.69 1.56 -6.16
CA ILE A 6 15.11 1.79 -7.55
C ILE A 6 16.63 1.69 -7.58
N LEU A 7 17.15 0.81 -8.44
CA LEU A 7 18.55 0.46 -8.51
C LEU A 7 19.05 0.54 -9.96
N GLU A 8 20.33 0.79 -10.14
CA GLU A 8 20.93 0.85 -11.46
C GLU A 8 21.23 -0.55 -11.98
N TYR A 9 20.77 -0.87 -13.19
CA TYR A 9 21.13 -2.09 -13.90
C TYR A 9 22.59 -2.07 -14.32
N LYS A 10 23.33 -3.17 -14.11
CA LYS A 10 24.72 -3.31 -14.51
C LYS A 10 24.95 -4.46 -15.51
N ALA A 11 24.41 -5.63 -15.22
CA ALA A 11 24.57 -6.81 -16.05
C ALA A 11 23.50 -7.86 -15.75
N GLU A 12 23.41 -8.88 -16.59
CA GLU A 12 22.62 -10.08 -16.31
C GLU A 12 23.36 -11.35 -16.71
N ASN A 13 23.06 -12.45 -16.04
CA ASN A 13 23.51 -13.79 -16.40
C ASN A 13 22.44 -14.82 -15.99
N GLY A 14 22.19 -15.79 -16.84
CA GLY A 14 21.24 -16.86 -16.50
C GLY A 14 19.96 -16.31 -15.85
N GLU A 15 19.74 -16.63 -14.56
CA GLU A 15 18.57 -16.21 -13.79
C GLU A 15 18.81 -14.94 -12.92
N GLY A 16 20.02 -14.37 -12.94
CA GLY A 16 20.43 -13.26 -12.09
C GLY A 16 20.54 -11.94 -12.83
N ILE A 17 20.25 -10.83 -12.10
CA ILE A 17 20.49 -9.44 -12.51
C ILE A 17 21.45 -8.81 -11.51
N GLN A 18 22.54 -8.21 -12.02
CA GLN A 18 23.46 -7.41 -11.23
C GLN A 18 22.98 -5.97 -11.15
N LEU A 19 22.85 -5.46 -9.95
CA LEU A 19 22.38 -4.13 -9.65
C LEU A 19 23.37 -3.37 -8.79
N ALA A 20 23.43 -2.04 -8.96
CA ALA A 20 24.20 -1.14 -8.12
C ALA A 20 23.27 -0.34 -7.20
N THR A 21 23.65 -0.23 -5.92
CA THR A 21 23.06 0.71 -4.97
C THR A 21 23.68 2.11 -5.17
N PRO A 22 23.02 3.20 -4.71
CA PRO A 22 23.53 4.57 -4.86
C PRO A 22 24.93 4.82 -4.26
N ASP A 23 25.34 4.00 -3.27
CA ASP A 23 26.68 4.04 -2.68
C ASP A 23 27.72 3.19 -3.41
N GLY A 24 27.38 2.68 -4.63
CA GLY A 24 28.27 1.97 -5.51
C GLY A 24 28.47 0.48 -5.21
N ARG A 25 27.83 -0.08 -4.20
CA ARG A 25 27.89 -1.52 -3.94
C ARG A 25 27.13 -2.28 -5.01
N LEU A 26 27.72 -3.40 -5.45
CA LEU A 26 27.13 -4.29 -6.44
C LEU A 26 26.55 -5.53 -5.75
N GLY A 27 25.45 -6.04 -6.29
CA GLY A 27 24.83 -7.27 -5.82
C GLY A 27 24.01 -7.94 -6.90
N TRP A 28 23.78 -9.24 -6.76
CA TRP A 28 22.96 -10.04 -7.65
C TRP A 28 21.61 -10.34 -7.01
N LEU A 29 20.54 -10.21 -7.78
CA LEU A 29 19.18 -10.64 -7.41
C LEU A 29 18.66 -11.61 -8.48
N PRO A 30 17.79 -12.56 -8.10
CA PRO A 30 17.04 -13.33 -9.07
C PRO A 30 16.20 -12.42 -9.98
N LYS A 31 16.11 -12.75 -11.27
CA LYS A 31 15.25 -11.99 -12.21
C LYS A 31 13.79 -11.90 -11.73
N SER A 32 13.31 -12.93 -11.06
CA SER A 32 11.94 -12.97 -10.49
C SER A 32 11.67 -11.96 -9.37
N GLU A 33 12.71 -11.35 -8.80
CA GLU A 33 12.62 -10.36 -7.72
C GLU A 33 12.83 -8.92 -8.22
N VAL A 34 12.96 -8.73 -9.53
CA VAL A 34 13.25 -7.43 -10.16
C VAL A 34 12.21 -7.15 -11.24
N ASP A 35 11.61 -5.98 -11.17
CA ASP A 35 10.80 -5.42 -12.24
C ASP A 35 11.65 -4.41 -13.04
N GLU A 36 11.50 -4.39 -14.36
CA GLU A 36 12.07 -3.33 -15.19
C GLU A 36 11.31 -2.02 -14.87
N PHE A 37 12.06 -0.92 -14.66
CA PHE A 37 11.52 0.35 -14.16
C PHE A 37 10.42 0.92 -15.07
N GLN A 38 10.66 0.97 -16.38
CA GLN A 38 9.70 1.53 -17.34
C GLN A 38 8.43 0.70 -17.43
N GLU A 39 8.56 -0.63 -17.39
CA GLU A 39 7.40 -1.53 -17.43
C GLU A 39 6.58 -1.46 -16.15
N TRP A 40 7.25 -1.38 -14.97
CA TRP A 40 6.55 -1.13 -13.71
C TRP A 40 5.86 0.22 -13.68
N ALA A 41 6.52 1.28 -14.14
CA ALA A 41 5.97 2.64 -14.12
C ALA A 41 4.76 2.82 -15.04
N LYS A 42 4.65 2.03 -16.11
CA LYS A 42 3.49 2.04 -17.03
C LYS A 42 2.27 1.30 -16.50
N ARG A 43 2.37 0.54 -15.41
CA ARG A 43 1.26 -0.25 -14.88
C ARG A 43 0.04 0.61 -14.59
N ASP A 44 -1.12 0.07 -14.92
CA ASP A 44 -2.39 0.55 -14.40
C ASP A 44 -2.66 -0.09 -13.02
N LEU A 45 -3.59 0.48 -12.27
CA LEU A 45 -3.95 -0.04 -10.96
C LEU A 45 -4.44 -1.48 -11.05
N ASP A 46 -3.72 -2.38 -10.41
CA ASP A 46 -4.10 -3.79 -10.18
C ASP A 46 -4.30 -4.01 -8.68
N LEU A 47 -5.55 -4.07 -8.25
CA LEU A 47 -5.92 -4.27 -6.85
C LEU A 47 -5.52 -5.66 -6.33
N ASN A 48 -5.42 -6.68 -7.20
CA ASN A 48 -4.91 -8.00 -6.80
C ASN A 48 -3.42 -7.90 -6.43
N LEU A 49 -2.63 -7.15 -7.21
CA LEU A 49 -1.22 -6.89 -6.90
C LEU A 49 -1.08 -6.09 -5.61
N VAL A 50 -1.93 -5.07 -5.39
CA VAL A 50 -1.97 -4.28 -4.14
C VAL A 50 -2.18 -5.19 -2.94
N LEU A 51 -3.22 -6.03 -2.97
CA LEU A 51 -3.52 -6.93 -1.84
C LEU A 51 -2.49 -8.05 -1.69
N LYS A 52 -1.97 -8.60 -2.79
CA LYS A 52 -0.87 -9.58 -2.77
C LYS A 52 0.36 -9.01 -2.09
N THR A 53 0.68 -7.74 -2.36
CA THR A 53 1.79 -7.02 -1.73
C THR A 53 1.55 -6.83 -0.23
N ALA A 54 0.36 -6.37 0.16
CA ALA A 54 -0.01 -6.24 1.57
C ALA A 54 0.08 -7.60 2.32
N HIS A 55 -0.38 -8.70 1.70
CA HIS A 55 -0.30 -10.05 2.27
C HIS A 55 1.15 -10.53 2.48
N ARG A 56 2.07 -10.22 1.55
CA ARG A 56 3.50 -10.55 1.73
C ARG A 56 4.12 -9.87 2.95
N MET A 57 3.49 -8.80 3.47
CA MET A 57 3.95 -8.09 4.65
C MET A 57 3.31 -8.59 5.96
N LEU A 58 2.43 -9.60 5.92
CA LEU A 58 1.82 -10.18 7.14
C LEU A 58 2.90 -10.56 8.17
N GLY A 59 2.69 -10.15 9.43
CA GLY A 59 3.63 -10.34 10.52
C GLY A 59 4.75 -9.31 10.61
N SER A 60 4.96 -8.45 9.59
CA SER A 60 5.92 -7.35 9.67
C SER A 60 5.56 -6.40 10.80
N GLY A 61 6.55 -6.01 11.60
CA GLY A 61 6.36 -5.16 12.78
C GLY A 61 5.97 -3.72 12.45
N TYR A 62 5.33 -3.06 13.41
CA TYR A 62 4.99 -1.64 13.32
C TYR A 62 6.19 -0.76 13.65
N LEU A 63 6.46 0.22 12.79
CA LEU A 63 7.38 1.31 13.04
C LEU A 63 6.73 2.63 12.60
N TRP A 64 6.58 3.58 13.51
CA TRP A 64 6.09 4.92 13.17
C TRP A 64 6.96 5.54 12.07
N GLY A 65 6.33 6.01 11.00
CA GLY A 65 7.04 6.55 9.83
C GLY A 65 7.56 5.49 8.87
N GLY A 66 7.44 4.19 9.19
CA GLY A 66 7.89 3.10 8.35
C GLY A 66 7.12 3.00 7.03
N THR A 67 7.86 2.81 5.93
CA THR A 67 7.32 2.64 4.56
C THR A 67 8.10 1.55 3.81
N SER A 68 8.49 0.49 4.49
CA SER A 68 9.22 -0.61 3.87
C SER A 68 8.59 -1.96 4.18
N THR A 69 8.95 -2.97 3.39
CA THR A 69 8.50 -4.35 3.63
C THR A 69 9.10 -5.00 4.87
N LYS A 70 10.10 -4.36 5.51
CA LYS A 70 10.68 -4.84 6.78
C LYS A 70 9.88 -4.35 7.98
N LEU A 71 9.59 -3.03 8.01
CA LEU A 71 8.83 -2.37 9.07
C LEU A 71 7.98 -1.27 8.45
N THR A 72 6.73 -1.16 8.88
CA THR A 72 5.78 -0.20 8.32
C THR A 72 4.84 0.36 9.39
N ASP A 73 4.24 1.52 9.15
CA ASP A 73 3.03 1.94 9.86
C ASP A 73 1.77 1.65 9.04
N CYS A 74 0.60 2.06 9.52
CA CYS A 74 -0.67 1.77 8.86
C CYS A 74 -0.76 2.38 7.45
N SER A 75 -0.43 3.65 7.30
CA SER A 75 -0.45 4.36 6.02
C SER A 75 0.74 4.01 5.13
N GLY A 76 1.87 3.63 5.71
CA GLY A 76 3.02 3.09 5.00
C GLY A 76 2.72 1.76 4.32
N LEU A 77 2.01 0.84 5.01
CA LEU A 77 1.51 -0.39 4.41
C LEU A 77 0.67 -0.10 3.16
N VAL A 78 -0.29 0.83 3.27
CA VAL A 78 -1.14 1.26 2.15
C VAL A 78 -0.29 1.81 1.00
N LYS A 79 0.63 2.75 1.30
CA LYS A 79 1.53 3.33 0.28
C LYS A 79 2.34 2.28 -0.45
N VAL A 80 3.04 1.41 0.26
CA VAL A 80 3.89 0.38 -0.33
C VAL A 80 3.06 -0.58 -1.20
N SER A 81 1.87 -0.93 -0.72
CA SER A 81 0.98 -1.82 -1.46
C SER A 81 0.50 -1.20 -2.77
N TYR A 82 0.02 0.05 -2.76
CA TYR A 82 -0.40 0.74 -3.97
C TYR A 82 0.77 1.09 -4.90
N PHE A 83 1.94 1.39 -4.34
CA PHE A 83 3.15 1.68 -5.10
C PHE A 83 3.61 0.47 -5.93
N SER A 84 3.38 -0.76 -5.48
CA SER A 84 3.66 -1.96 -6.28
C SER A 84 2.89 -1.99 -7.61
N SER A 85 1.73 -1.34 -7.64
CA SER A 85 0.88 -1.17 -8.83
C SER A 85 1.04 0.21 -9.50
N GLY A 86 2.18 0.87 -9.29
CA GLY A 86 2.50 2.15 -9.93
C GLY A 86 1.66 3.34 -9.44
N VAL A 87 0.99 3.25 -8.27
CA VAL A 87 0.14 4.33 -7.74
C VAL A 87 0.76 4.95 -6.49
N ILE A 88 0.90 6.27 -6.50
CA ILE A 88 1.40 7.07 -5.37
C ILE A 88 0.22 7.65 -4.60
N LEU A 89 0.21 7.45 -3.28
CA LEU A 89 -0.76 8.01 -2.35
C LEU A 89 -0.08 8.96 -1.36
N ALA A 90 -0.87 9.83 -0.71
CA ALA A 90 -0.42 10.66 0.40
C ALA A 90 0.25 9.84 1.51
N ARG A 91 1.12 10.49 2.33
CA ARG A 91 1.90 9.77 3.35
C ARG A 91 1.07 9.32 4.54
N ASP A 92 0.26 10.19 5.09
CA ASP A 92 -0.42 9.94 6.36
C ASP A 92 -1.87 9.49 6.18
N ALA A 93 -2.38 8.66 7.09
CA ALA A 93 -3.75 8.17 7.07
C ALA A 93 -4.78 9.32 7.01
N SER A 94 -4.54 10.42 7.75
CA SER A 94 -5.39 11.61 7.74
C SER A 94 -5.41 12.32 6.38
N GLN A 95 -4.28 12.33 5.67
CA GLN A 95 -4.18 12.86 4.31
C GLN A 95 -4.84 11.91 3.30
N GLN A 96 -4.58 10.60 3.39
CA GLN A 96 -5.23 9.59 2.54
C GLN A 96 -6.76 9.67 2.66
N ALA A 97 -7.28 9.95 3.86
CA ALA A 97 -8.71 10.11 4.10
C ALA A 97 -9.35 11.34 3.43
N LEU A 98 -8.56 12.29 2.92
CA LEU A 98 -9.09 13.47 2.23
C LEU A 98 -9.48 13.19 0.77
N TYR A 99 -8.95 12.14 0.17
CA TYR A 99 -9.03 11.88 -1.27
C TYR A 99 -9.76 10.56 -1.58
N GLY A 100 -10.13 10.39 -2.86
CA GLY A 100 -10.90 9.25 -3.35
C GLY A 100 -12.42 9.41 -3.16
N LEU A 101 -13.20 8.52 -3.78
CA LEU A 101 -14.66 8.49 -3.65
C LEU A 101 -15.04 8.09 -2.22
N LYS A 102 -15.79 8.97 -1.52
CA LYS A 102 -16.12 8.80 -0.10
C LYS A 102 -17.25 7.82 0.14
N ILE A 103 -17.08 6.98 1.16
CA ILE A 103 -18.07 6.04 1.69
C ILE A 103 -18.18 6.29 3.19
N LYS A 104 -19.41 6.42 3.72
CA LYS A 104 -19.62 6.56 5.17
C LYS A 104 -19.20 5.28 5.89
N GLY A 105 -18.59 5.39 7.07
CA GLY A 105 -18.16 4.23 7.85
C GLY A 105 -19.32 3.31 8.25
N SER A 106 -20.52 3.87 8.51
CA SER A 106 -21.74 3.09 8.76
C SER A 106 -22.25 2.30 7.54
N GLU A 107 -21.73 2.60 6.36
CA GLU A 107 -22.09 1.98 5.09
C GLU A 107 -20.93 1.13 4.53
N TRP A 108 -20.05 0.62 5.39
CA TRP A 108 -18.87 -0.14 4.97
C TRP A 108 -19.20 -1.36 4.09
N GLN A 109 -20.42 -1.87 4.13
CA GLN A 109 -20.90 -2.95 3.27
C GLN A 109 -20.90 -2.57 1.78
N LYS A 110 -20.84 -1.26 1.46
CA LYS A 110 -20.66 -0.75 0.09
C LYS A 110 -19.20 -0.75 -0.37
N CYS A 111 -18.26 -1.06 0.54
CA CYS A 111 -16.84 -1.13 0.20
C CYS A 111 -16.58 -2.27 -0.77
N GLN A 112 -15.65 -2.02 -1.67
CA GLN A 112 -15.16 -2.97 -2.66
C GLN A 112 -13.70 -3.33 -2.35
N PHE A 113 -13.27 -4.44 -2.88
CA PHE A 113 -11.90 -4.90 -2.79
C PHE A 113 -10.89 -3.79 -3.12
N GLY A 114 -9.96 -3.53 -2.21
CA GLY A 114 -8.97 -2.47 -2.32
C GLY A 114 -9.38 -1.12 -1.73
N ASP A 115 -10.65 -0.87 -1.36
CA ASP A 115 -11.05 0.38 -0.72
C ASP A 115 -10.25 0.61 0.59
N LEU A 116 -9.96 1.87 0.90
CA LEU A 116 -9.29 2.25 2.14
C LEU A 116 -10.30 2.49 3.25
N LEU A 117 -10.09 1.87 4.40
CA LEU A 117 -10.90 2.05 5.61
C LEU A 117 -10.16 2.96 6.59
N PHE A 118 -10.82 3.99 7.08
CA PHE A 118 -10.22 4.95 8.01
C PHE A 118 -10.85 4.83 9.39
N PHE A 119 -9.98 4.79 10.39
CA PHE A 119 -10.36 4.67 11.80
C PHE A 119 -9.76 5.82 12.60
N GLY A 120 -10.31 6.09 13.77
CA GLY A 120 -9.81 7.20 14.56
C GLY A 120 -10.56 7.45 15.86
N THR A 121 -10.49 8.69 16.34
CA THR A 121 -11.08 9.10 17.60
C THR A 121 -12.60 9.31 17.50
N LYS A 122 -13.28 9.33 18.65
CA LYS A 122 -14.71 9.67 18.73
C LYS A 122 -15.02 11.06 18.20
N SER A 123 -14.05 11.98 18.21
CA SER A 123 -14.19 13.33 17.61
C SER A 123 -14.04 13.35 16.08
N GLY A 124 -13.87 12.20 15.43
CA GLY A 124 -13.78 12.08 13.97
C GLY A 124 -12.36 12.29 13.40
N ARG A 125 -11.34 12.46 14.24
CA ARG A 125 -9.95 12.59 13.74
C ARG A 125 -9.45 11.22 13.30
N VAL A 126 -9.08 11.12 12.02
CA VAL A 126 -8.46 9.91 11.44
C VAL A 126 -7.04 9.73 12.00
N THR A 127 -6.76 8.55 12.52
CA THR A 127 -5.46 8.18 13.09
C THR A 127 -4.95 6.84 12.56
N HIS A 128 -5.77 6.10 11.80
CA HIS A 128 -5.42 4.76 11.33
C HIS A 128 -6.11 4.45 9.99
N VAL A 129 -5.51 3.56 9.21
CA VAL A 129 -6.02 3.12 7.91
C VAL A 129 -5.72 1.63 7.70
N GLY A 130 -6.60 0.97 6.95
CA GLY A 130 -6.41 -0.40 6.44
C GLY A 130 -6.96 -0.52 5.02
N ILE A 131 -6.66 -1.62 4.35
CA ILE A 131 -7.15 -1.95 3.01
C ILE A 131 -8.25 -3.00 3.14
N TYR A 132 -9.43 -2.69 2.64
CA TYR A 132 -10.56 -3.62 2.61
C TYR A 132 -10.28 -4.78 1.64
N MET A 133 -10.52 -5.99 2.09
CA MET A 133 -10.28 -7.20 1.29
C MET A 133 -11.56 -7.70 0.64
N GLN A 134 -12.44 -8.26 1.39
CA GLN A 134 -13.81 -8.71 1.07
C GLN A 134 -14.42 -9.28 2.35
N ASP A 135 -15.73 -9.57 2.35
CA ASP A 135 -16.44 -10.28 3.44
C ASP A 135 -16.20 -9.67 4.83
N GLY A 136 -16.12 -8.32 4.88
CA GLY A 136 -15.86 -7.59 6.11
C GLY A 136 -14.45 -7.69 6.64
N LYS A 137 -13.50 -8.28 5.91
CA LYS A 137 -12.09 -8.38 6.32
C LYS A 137 -11.27 -7.22 5.76
N TYR A 138 -10.25 -6.81 6.53
CA TYR A 138 -9.30 -5.79 6.10
C TYR A 138 -7.90 -6.10 6.63
N ILE A 139 -6.89 -5.72 5.86
CA ILE A 139 -5.48 -5.82 6.25
C ILE A 139 -4.96 -4.45 6.67
N HIS A 140 -4.26 -4.39 7.77
CA HIS A 140 -3.71 -3.16 8.34
C HIS A 140 -2.46 -3.43 9.17
N CYS A 141 -1.74 -2.37 9.56
CA CYS A 141 -0.60 -2.48 10.47
C CYS A 141 -0.93 -1.82 11.81
N SER A 142 -1.10 -2.65 12.86
CA SER A 142 -1.33 -2.24 14.26
C SER A 142 -0.59 -3.20 15.18
N GLY A 143 0.59 -2.76 15.69
CA GLY A 143 1.58 -3.60 16.32
C GLY A 143 2.36 -4.42 15.28
N GLN A 144 1.66 -5.07 14.39
CA GLN A 144 2.16 -5.77 13.21
C GLN A 144 1.14 -5.74 12.08
N VAL A 145 1.55 -6.12 10.88
CA VAL A 145 0.61 -6.31 9.75
C VAL A 145 -0.22 -7.56 10.02
N LYS A 146 -1.54 -7.38 10.02
CA LYS A 146 -2.51 -8.43 10.33
C LYS A 146 -3.85 -8.20 9.64
N ILE A 147 -4.72 -9.21 9.68
CA ILE A 147 -6.08 -9.14 9.14
C ILE A 147 -7.05 -9.11 10.31
N ASN A 148 -7.99 -8.17 10.26
CA ASN A 148 -9.08 -8.06 11.21
C ASN A 148 -10.44 -7.97 10.49
N SER A 149 -11.52 -8.04 11.26
CA SER A 149 -12.89 -8.02 10.76
C SER A 149 -13.62 -6.73 11.15
N LEU A 150 -14.55 -6.31 10.30
CA LEU A 150 -15.58 -5.29 10.57
C LEU A 150 -16.86 -5.89 11.16
N ASP A 151 -17.03 -7.21 11.10
CA ASP A 151 -18.18 -7.89 11.71
C ASP A 151 -17.98 -8.04 13.22
N PRO A 152 -18.84 -7.42 14.06
CA PRO A 152 -18.75 -7.53 15.51
C PRO A 152 -18.90 -8.96 16.06
N LYS A 153 -19.42 -9.90 15.27
CA LYS A 153 -19.54 -11.31 15.66
C LYS A 153 -18.26 -12.11 15.37
N ASP A 154 -17.35 -11.56 14.59
CA ASP A 154 -16.08 -12.21 14.25
C ASP A 154 -15.09 -12.05 15.42
N PRO A 155 -14.40 -13.10 15.88
CA PRO A 155 -13.42 -13.01 16.96
C PRO A 155 -12.22 -12.09 16.64
N THR A 156 -12.01 -11.77 15.38
CA THR A 156 -10.98 -10.83 14.94
C THR A 156 -11.50 -9.39 14.76
N TYR A 157 -12.75 -9.11 15.15
CA TYR A 157 -13.28 -7.73 15.14
C TYR A 157 -12.41 -6.81 16.00
N LEU A 158 -12.12 -5.63 15.49
CA LEU A 158 -11.29 -4.68 16.22
C LEU A 158 -11.90 -3.27 16.29
N TYR A 159 -12.35 -2.71 15.15
CA TYR A 159 -12.87 -1.34 15.08
C TYR A 159 -13.98 -1.20 14.04
N SER A 160 -14.89 -0.23 14.30
CA SER A 160 -15.78 0.30 13.26
C SER A 160 -15.08 1.46 12.52
N PRO A 161 -15.14 1.53 11.18
CA PRO A 161 -14.53 2.62 10.46
C PRO A 161 -15.31 3.93 10.63
N LEU A 162 -14.60 5.06 10.63
CA LEU A 162 -15.19 6.40 10.55
C LEU A 162 -15.69 6.68 9.14
N SER A 163 -14.90 6.29 8.15
CA SER A 163 -15.16 6.46 6.73
C SER A 163 -14.36 5.45 5.92
N ALA A 164 -14.66 5.37 4.61
CA ALA A 164 -13.82 4.69 3.65
C ALA A 164 -13.65 5.56 2.39
N SER A 165 -12.66 5.22 1.57
CA SER A 165 -12.46 5.85 0.26
C SER A 165 -12.09 4.82 -0.77
N ARG A 166 -12.70 4.94 -1.97
CA ARG A 166 -12.32 4.18 -3.16
C ARG A 166 -11.27 4.96 -3.94
N ILE A 167 -10.15 4.32 -4.23
CA ILE A 167 -9.04 4.89 -4.99
C ILE A 167 -9.21 4.60 -6.49
N ALA A 168 -9.75 3.43 -6.83
CA ALA A 168 -10.04 3.07 -8.21
C ALA A 168 -11.02 4.08 -8.84
N GLY A 169 -10.66 4.62 -10.01
CA GLY A 169 -11.41 5.67 -10.70
C GLY A 169 -11.07 7.11 -10.29
N GLU A 170 -10.29 7.31 -9.23
CA GLU A 170 -9.91 8.64 -8.72
C GLU A 170 -8.42 8.98 -9.00
N ILE A 171 -7.69 8.12 -9.74
CA ILE A 171 -6.29 8.36 -10.07
C ILE A 171 -6.19 9.51 -11.09
N GLY A 172 -5.28 10.45 -10.82
CA GLY A 172 -5.14 11.72 -11.54
C GLY A 172 -5.71 12.90 -10.77
N THR A 173 -6.36 12.66 -9.63
CA THR A 173 -6.76 13.72 -8.67
C THR A 173 -5.58 14.06 -7.75
N PRO A 174 -5.62 15.22 -7.04
CA PRO A 174 -4.55 15.58 -6.12
C PRO A 174 -4.22 14.45 -5.13
N TYR A 175 -2.92 14.16 -4.97
CA TYR A 175 -2.37 13.13 -4.07
C TYR A 175 -2.74 11.67 -4.37
N ILE A 176 -3.37 11.40 -5.52
CA ILE A 176 -3.57 10.05 -6.08
C ILE A 176 -3.07 10.09 -7.53
N THR A 177 -1.85 9.68 -7.79
CA THR A 177 -1.25 9.77 -9.13
C THR A 177 -0.54 8.50 -9.52
N TYR A 178 -0.43 8.26 -10.82
CA TYR A 178 0.49 7.22 -11.32
C TYR A 178 1.93 7.70 -11.24
N VAL A 179 2.85 6.77 -10.98
CA VAL A 179 4.30 7.00 -11.03
C VAL A 179 4.71 7.65 -12.34
N ARG A 180 4.18 7.17 -13.48
CA ARG A 180 4.45 7.70 -14.83
C ARG A 180 4.09 9.18 -15.02
N ASN A 181 3.25 9.73 -14.17
CA ASN A 181 2.82 11.13 -14.22
C ASN A 181 3.43 11.99 -13.09
N HIS A 182 4.30 11.40 -12.27
CA HIS A 182 4.85 12.09 -11.11
C HIS A 182 6.23 12.71 -11.44
N PRO A 183 6.44 14.03 -11.23
CA PRO A 183 7.66 14.74 -11.69
C PRO A 183 8.96 14.31 -11.01
N TRP A 184 8.91 13.46 -9.99
CA TRP A 184 10.11 12.89 -9.37
C TRP A 184 10.67 11.68 -10.11
N TYR A 185 9.92 11.10 -11.04
CA TYR A 185 10.28 9.88 -11.75
C TYR A 185 10.45 10.11 -13.26
N PHE A 186 9.81 11.15 -13.80
CA PHE A 186 9.80 11.50 -15.22
C PHE A 186 9.81 13.03 -15.43
#